data_e543c83eea62e88131f1a520f06301c2
#
_entry.id   e543c83eea62e88131f1a520f06301c2
#
_cell.length_a   1.000
_cell.length_b   1.000
_cell.length_c   1.000
_cell.angle_alpha   90.00
_cell.angle_beta   90.00
_cell.angle_gamma   90.00
#
_symmetry.space_group_name_H-M   'P 1'
#
loop_
_entity.id
_entity.type
_entity.pdbx_description
1 polymer ?
#
loop_
_entity_poly.entity_id
_entity_poly.type
_entity_poly.pdbx_seq_one_letter_code
_entity_poly.pdbx_strand_id
1 'polypeptide(L)'
;MRKEKFTVEYILRSNTSQVQIWKYLSSPEGLSSWFADDVTVDKNTYRFCWKEHVQEAKLISIDDYKFCIRFQWLEEEEEYVTYVQFDLKKDDITQDISLIITDFASETEKEDLIDLWNTQIEVLRRITGT
;
A
#
# COMPACT_ATOMS: atom_id res chain seq x y z
N MET A 1 -14.49 15.90 8.66
CA MET A 1 -14.31 14.91 9.71
C MET A 1 -12.85 14.46 9.75
N ARG A 2 -12.29 14.40 10.92
CA ARG A 2 -10.87 14.05 11.07
C ARG A 2 -10.61 12.60 10.73
N LYS A 3 -9.54 12.35 9.98
CA LYS A 3 -9.06 11.00 9.68
C LYS A 3 -8.08 10.54 10.74
N GLU A 4 -8.19 9.29 11.15
CA GLU A 4 -7.28 8.70 12.11
C GLU A 4 -6.54 7.52 11.50
N LYS A 5 -5.34 7.30 12.00
CA LYS A 5 -4.46 6.23 11.52
C LYS A 5 -4.98 4.86 11.98
N PHE A 6 -4.93 3.89 11.08
CA PHE A 6 -5.21 2.50 11.40
C PHE A 6 -4.28 1.58 10.60
N THR A 7 -4.18 0.33 11.03
CA THR A 7 -3.39 -0.67 10.32
C THR A 7 -4.24 -1.89 10.04
N VAL A 8 -3.93 -2.55 8.93
CA VAL A 8 -4.46 -3.88 8.60
C VAL A 8 -3.29 -4.79 8.26
N GLU A 9 -3.39 -6.05 8.64
CA GLU A 9 -2.33 -7.03 8.40
C GLU A 9 -2.85 -8.20 7.60
N TYR A 10 -2.07 -8.61 6.60
CA TYR A 10 -2.39 -9.75 5.74
C TYR A 10 -1.21 -10.71 5.72
N ILE A 11 -1.50 -11.98 5.96
CA ILE A 11 -0.48 -13.02 5.87
C ILE A 11 -0.46 -13.53 4.43
N LEU A 12 0.71 -13.43 3.80
CA LEU A 12 0.92 -13.85 2.42
C LEU A 12 1.67 -15.18 2.44
N ARG A 13 0.91 -16.26 2.36
CA ARG A 13 1.46 -17.62 2.39
C ARG A 13 1.89 -18.01 0.99
N SER A 14 3.18 -18.16 0.79
CA SER A 14 3.65 -18.46 -0.54
C SER A 14 5.03 -19.08 -0.53
N ASN A 15 5.39 -19.65 -1.68
CA ASN A 15 6.76 -20.05 -1.97
C ASN A 15 7.57 -18.85 -2.48
N THR A 16 6.98 -17.68 -2.47
CA THR A 16 7.58 -16.43 -2.96
C THR A 16 8.37 -15.75 -1.85
N SER A 17 9.49 -15.15 -2.18
CA SER A 17 10.32 -14.44 -1.22
C SER A 17 9.80 -13.02 -0.97
N GLN A 18 10.25 -12.40 0.14
CA GLN A 18 9.98 -10.99 0.40
C GLN A 18 10.44 -10.11 -0.77
N VAL A 19 11.61 -10.41 -1.34
CA VAL A 19 12.17 -9.61 -2.45
C VAL A 19 11.23 -9.62 -3.66
N GLN A 20 10.63 -10.75 -3.96
CA GLN A 20 9.70 -10.86 -5.09
C GLN A 20 8.40 -10.10 -4.85
N ILE A 21 7.85 -10.19 -3.62
CA ILE A 21 6.64 -9.44 -3.26
C ILE A 21 6.92 -7.95 -3.21
N TRP A 22 8.11 -7.56 -2.74
CA TRP A 22 8.51 -6.17 -2.60
C TRP A 22 8.40 -5.37 -3.90
N LYS A 23 8.62 -6.01 -5.05
CA LYS A 23 8.49 -5.36 -6.35
C LYS A 23 7.10 -4.80 -6.60
N TYR A 24 6.07 -5.46 -6.06
CA TYR A 24 4.68 -5.03 -6.22
C TYR A 24 4.32 -3.86 -5.29
N LEU A 25 5.15 -3.57 -4.31
CA LEU A 25 4.94 -2.49 -3.36
C LEU A 25 5.82 -1.27 -3.65
N SER A 26 6.95 -1.48 -4.31
CA SER A 26 7.99 -0.46 -4.44
C SER A 26 8.22 0.05 -5.85
N SER A 27 7.53 -0.47 -6.86
CA SER A 27 7.69 0.00 -8.24
C SER A 27 6.36 0.48 -8.81
N PRO A 28 6.38 1.46 -9.74
CA PRO A 28 5.15 1.89 -10.40
C PRO A 28 4.44 0.75 -11.13
N GLU A 29 5.20 -0.10 -11.82
CA GLU A 29 4.65 -1.24 -12.54
C GLU A 29 3.98 -2.23 -11.58
N GLY A 30 4.64 -2.51 -10.46
CA GLY A 30 4.08 -3.38 -9.42
C GLY A 30 2.81 -2.84 -8.82
N LEU A 31 2.82 -1.56 -8.45
CA LEU A 31 1.65 -0.89 -7.86
C LEU A 31 0.49 -0.80 -8.85
N SER A 32 0.76 -0.65 -10.15
CA SER A 32 -0.29 -0.59 -11.15
C SER A 32 -0.94 -1.94 -11.43
N SER A 33 -0.39 -3.03 -10.90
CA SER A 33 -0.96 -4.36 -11.11
C SER A 33 -2.03 -4.73 -10.06
N TRP A 34 -2.05 -4.07 -8.90
CA TRP A 34 -2.99 -4.41 -7.84
C TRP A 34 -3.54 -3.23 -7.06
N PHE A 35 -2.76 -2.16 -6.88
CA PHE A 35 -3.13 -1.03 -6.04
C PHE A 35 -3.95 0.02 -6.78
N ALA A 36 -3.56 0.33 -8.01
CA ALA A 36 -4.23 1.31 -8.85
C ALA A 36 -4.31 0.80 -10.28
N ASP A 37 -5.15 1.42 -11.10
CA ASP A 37 -5.29 1.02 -12.52
C ASP A 37 -4.07 1.45 -13.33
N ASP A 38 -3.47 2.59 -12.96
CA ASP A 38 -2.24 3.07 -13.57
C ASP A 38 -1.45 3.89 -12.56
N VAL A 39 -0.13 3.84 -12.66
CA VAL A 39 0.77 4.58 -11.77
C VAL A 39 1.88 5.18 -12.61
N THR A 40 2.03 6.49 -12.52
CA THR A 40 3.13 7.20 -13.16
C THR A 40 3.94 7.96 -12.13
N VAL A 41 5.22 8.18 -12.41
CA VAL A 41 6.15 8.82 -11.47
C VAL A 41 6.89 9.93 -12.20
N ASP A 42 6.95 11.10 -11.55
CA ASP A 42 7.80 12.20 -11.96
C ASP A 42 8.61 12.62 -10.74
N LYS A 43 9.91 12.30 -10.74
CA LYS A 43 10.81 12.49 -9.59
C LYS A 43 10.28 11.71 -8.39
N ASN A 44 9.85 12.37 -7.31
CA ASN A 44 9.32 11.72 -6.12
C ASN A 44 7.80 11.80 -6.04
N THR A 45 7.13 12.32 -7.08
CA THR A 45 5.68 12.43 -7.10
C THR A 45 5.10 11.26 -7.89
N TYR A 46 4.27 10.48 -7.20
CA TYR A 46 3.56 9.34 -7.76
C TYR A 46 2.13 9.77 -8.05
N ARG A 47 1.66 9.45 -9.26
CA ARG A 47 0.30 9.71 -9.66
C ARG A 47 -0.42 8.38 -9.80
N PHE A 48 -1.41 8.17 -8.94
CA PHE A 48 -2.22 6.96 -8.92
C PHE A 48 -3.55 7.24 -9.61
N CYS A 49 -3.84 6.48 -10.64
CA CYS A 49 -5.07 6.64 -11.42
C CYS A 49 -5.99 5.46 -11.17
N TRP A 50 -7.20 5.76 -10.73
CA TRP A 50 -8.31 4.80 -10.65
C TRP A 50 -9.37 5.25 -11.65
N LYS A 51 -10.32 4.38 -12.00
CA LYS A 51 -11.32 4.68 -13.04
C LYS A 51 -12.00 6.02 -12.89
N GLU A 52 -12.31 6.42 -11.66
CA GLU A 52 -13.12 7.61 -11.40
C GLU A 52 -12.34 8.77 -10.82
N HIS A 53 -11.09 8.57 -10.41
CA HIS A 53 -10.32 9.66 -9.82
C HIS A 53 -8.82 9.42 -9.91
N VAL A 54 -8.09 10.48 -9.68
CA VAL A 54 -6.64 10.50 -9.66
C VAL A 54 -6.20 11.11 -8.34
N GLN A 55 -5.21 10.50 -7.70
CA GLN A 55 -4.58 11.07 -6.52
C GLN A 55 -3.06 11.09 -6.69
N GLU A 56 -2.45 12.15 -6.19
CA GLU A 56 -1.01 12.28 -6.21
C GLU A 56 -0.45 12.11 -4.81
N ALA A 57 0.73 11.51 -4.72
CA ALA A 57 1.42 11.31 -3.46
C ALA A 57 2.91 11.53 -3.66
N LYS A 58 3.57 11.95 -2.59
CA LYS A 58 5.02 12.11 -2.59
C LYS A 58 5.65 10.91 -1.88
N LEU A 59 6.65 10.32 -2.49
CA LEU A 59 7.44 9.27 -1.84
C LEU A 59 8.25 9.92 -0.71
N ILE A 60 7.91 9.61 0.52
CA ILE A 60 8.55 10.19 1.70
C ILE A 60 9.73 9.36 2.16
N SER A 61 9.54 8.03 2.17
CA SER A 61 10.60 7.13 2.62
C SER A 61 10.48 5.78 1.94
N ILE A 62 11.62 5.17 1.69
CA ILE A 62 11.71 3.81 1.18
C ILE A 62 12.94 3.16 1.81
N ASP A 63 12.78 1.93 2.29
CA ASP A 63 13.88 1.15 2.82
C ASP A 63 13.82 -0.25 2.20
N ASP A 64 14.70 -0.47 1.22
CA ASP A 64 14.75 -1.73 0.47
C ASP A 64 15.28 -2.91 1.29
N TYR A 65 15.89 -2.65 2.42
CA TYR A 65 16.42 -3.69 3.31
C TYR A 65 15.39 -4.13 4.35
N LYS A 66 14.60 -3.18 4.87
CA LYS A 66 13.55 -3.46 5.83
C LYS A 66 12.19 -3.66 5.15
N PHE A 67 12.12 -3.43 3.84
CA PHE A 67 10.92 -3.57 3.04
C PHE A 67 9.77 -2.70 3.56
N CYS A 68 10.05 -1.39 3.65
CA CYS A 68 9.09 -0.40 4.10
C CYS A 68 9.06 0.76 3.12
N ILE A 69 7.85 1.23 2.76
CA ILE A 69 7.68 2.35 1.86
C ILE A 69 6.48 3.19 2.31
N ARG A 70 6.62 4.52 2.24
CA ARG A 70 5.58 5.46 2.65
C ARG A 70 5.34 6.50 1.56
N PHE A 71 4.07 6.66 1.19
CA PHE A 71 3.60 7.68 0.25
C PHE A 71 2.69 8.66 0.98
N GLN A 72 3.05 9.94 0.97
CA GLN A 72 2.25 11.00 1.60
C GLN A 72 1.32 11.60 0.55
N TRP A 73 0.02 11.60 0.84
CA TRP A 73 -0.98 12.17 -0.05
C TRP A 73 -0.83 13.68 -0.16
N LEU A 74 -0.94 14.20 -1.39
CA LEU A 74 -0.84 15.63 -1.69
C LEU A 74 -2.25 16.20 -1.90
N GLU A 75 -3.03 16.29 -0.83
CA GLU A 75 -4.38 16.84 -0.87
C GLU A 75 -4.37 18.24 -0.27
N GLU A 76 -4.80 19.23 -1.06
CA GLU A 76 -4.72 20.65 -0.66
C GLU A 76 -5.68 21.05 0.46
N GLU A 77 -6.74 20.27 0.68
CA GLU A 77 -7.76 20.60 1.66
C GLU A 77 -7.57 19.95 3.03
N GLU A 78 -6.53 19.13 3.17
CA GLU A 78 -6.27 18.43 4.42
C GLU A 78 -5.46 19.31 5.38
N GLU A 79 -5.99 19.51 6.58
CA GLU A 79 -5.31 20.26 7.65
C GLU A 79 -4.18 19.46 8.30
N TYR A 80 -4.08 18.18 7.99
CA TYR A 80 -3.11 17.26 8.59
C TYR A 80 -2.60 16.30 7.53
N VAL A 81 -1.41 15.77 7.80
CA VAL A 81 -0.73 14.87 6.89
C VAL A 81 -1.35 13.47 6.96
N THR A 82 -1.71 12.92 5.80
CA THR A 82 -2.10 11.52 5.69
C THR A 82 -1.16 10.81 4.73
N TYR A 83 -1.01 9.51 4.92
CA TYR A 83 -0.11 8.71 4.09
C TYR A 83 -0.61 7.27 4.02
N VAL A 84 -0.08 6.53 3.06
CA VAL A 84 -0.22 5.09 3.00
C VAL A 84 1.19 4.50 3.15
N GLN A 85 1.31 3.46 3.98
CA GLN A 85 2.59 2.82 4.21
C GLN A 85 2.45 1.31 4.10
N PHE A 86 3.41 0.69 3.43
CA PHE A 86 3.49 -0.76 3.32
C PHE A 86 4.75 -1.23 4.06
N ASP A 87 4.55 -2.16 4.99
CA ASP A 87 5.63 -2.86 5.68
C ASP A 87 5.51 -4.34 5.37
N LEU A 88 6.56 -4.92 4.82
CA LEU A 88 6.59 -6.34 4.49
C LEU A 88 7.54 -7.04 5.45
N LYS A 89 6.99 -7.82 6.36
CA LYS A 89 7.76 -8.50 7.42
C LYS A 89 7.73 -10.00 7.25
N LYS A 90 8.81 -10.64 7.70
CA LYS A 90 8.91 -12.09 7.70
C LYS A 90 9.09 -12.58 9.13
N ASP A 91 8.28 -13.54 9.54
CA ASP A 91 8.43 -14.18 10.85
C ASP A 91 9.57 -15.18 10.80
N ASP A 92 10.52 -15.07 11.73
CA ASP A 92 11.71 -15.91 11.75
C ASP A 92 11.40 -17.37 12.10
N ILE A 93 10.32 -17.61 12.81
CA ILE A 93 9.93 -18.96 13.26
C ILE A 93 9.05 -19.66 12.23
N THR A 94 7.95 -19.01 11.83
CA THR A 94 6.99 -19.63 10.89
C THR A 94 7.37 -19.43 9.43
N GLN A 95 8.25 -18.47 9.14
CA GLN A 95 8.61 -18.06 7.78
C GLN A 95 7.46 -17.41 7.02
N ASP A 96 6.35 -17.12 7.68
CA ASP A 96 5.23 -16.41 7.06
C ASP A 96 5.62 -14.98 6.76
N ILE A 97 5.14 -14.47 5.64
CA ILE A 97 5.34 -13.08 5.23
C ILE A 97 4.06 -12.33 5.55
N SER A 98 4.17 -11.22 6.27
CA SER A 98 3.05 -10.36 6.62
C SER A 98 3.19 -9.02 5.92
N LEU A 99 2.11 -8.59 5.26
CA LEU A 99 2.00 -7.24 4.73
C LEU A 99 1.16 -6.41 5.71
N ILE A 100 1.77 -5.38 6.28
CA ILE A 100 1.09 -4.47 7.18
C ILE A 100 0.87 -3.16 6.43
N ILE A 101 -0.39 -2.75 6.32
CA ILE A 101 -0.77 -1.53 5.64
C ILE A 101 -1.21 -0.51 6.67
N THR A 102 -0.59 0.67 6.66
CA THR A 102 -1.01 1.81 7.48
C THR A 102 -1.73 2.79 6.58
N ASP A 103 -2.92 3.18 6.99
CA ASP A 103 -3.76 4.10 6.23
C ASP A 103 -4.53 5.00 7.19
N PHE A 104 -5.28 5.94 6.66
CA PHE A 104 -6.05 6.91 7.42
C PHE A 104 -7.49 6.92 6.93
N ALA A 105 -8.43 7.00 7.87
CA ALA A 105 -9.85 7.09 7.55
C ALA A 105 -10.61 7.81 8.66
N SER A 106 -11.71 8.46 8.31
CA SER A 106 -12.67 8.91 9.30
C SER A 106 -13.38 7.69 9.89
N GLU A 107 -14.00 7.86 11.04
CA GLU A 107 -14.73 6.79 11.71
C GLU A 107 -15.81 6.16 10.83
N THR A 108 -16.46 6.97 10.00
CA THR A 108 -17.54 6.50 9.12
C THR A 108 -17.03 5.80 7.86
N GLU A 109 -15.80 6.07 7.43
CA GLU A 109 -15.20 5.51 6.21
C GLU A 109 -14.37 4.25 6.45
N LYS A 110 -13.96 4.02 7.69
CA LYS A 110 -12.96 3.01 8.02
C LYS A 110 -13.32 1.60 7.55
N GLU A 111 -14.54 1.17 7.80
CA GLU A 111 -14.98 -0.17 7.42
C GLU A 111 -14.98 -0.36 5.90
N ASP A 112 -15.47 0.64 5.17
CA ASP A 112 -15.48 0.59 3.72
C ASP A 112 -14.06 0.57 3.14
N LEU A 113 -13.15 1.30 3.76
CA LEU A 113 -11.77 1.33 3.33
C LEU A 113 -11.07 0.00 3.62
N ILE A 114 -11.36 -0.64 4.75
CA ILE A 114 -10.84 -1.97 5.05
C ILE A 114 -11.36 -2.99 4.02
N ASP A 115 -12.63 -2.93 3.67
CA ASP A 115 -13.20 -3.81 2.64
C ASP A 115 -12.51 -3.60 1.28
N LEU A 116 -12.20 -2.36 0.95
CA LEU A 116 -11.46 -2.07 -0.28
C LEU A 116 -10.05 -2.66 -0.23
N TRP A 117 -9.35 -2.54 0.89
CA TRP A 117 -8.05 -3.17 1.06
C TRP A 117 -8.14 -4.67 0.92
N ASN A 118 -9.14 -5.30 1.51
CA ASN A 118 -9.35 -6.75 1.39
C ASN A 118 -9.48 -7.16 -0.08
N THR A 119 -10.24 -6.39 -0.86
CA THR A 119 -10.43 -6.64 -2.29
C THR A 119 -9.12 -6.48 -3.07
N GLN A 120 -8.38 -5.42 -2.79
CA GLN A 120 -7.11 -5.17 -3.48
C GLN A 120 -6.06 -6.24 -3.14
N ILE A 121 -6.02 -6.69 -1.89
CA ILE A 121 -5.08 -7.73 -1.47
C ILE A 121 -5.40 -9.07 -2.16
N GLU A 122 -6.68 -9.38 -2.43
CA GLU A 122 -7.03 -10.58 -3.19
C GLU A 122 -6.44 -10.54 -4.61
N VAL A 123 -6.40 -9.35 -5.22
CA VAL A 123 -5.74 -9.19 -6.52
C VAL A 123 -4.23 -9.44 -6.40
N LEU A 124 -3.60 -8.87 -5.38
CA LEU A 124 -2.16 -9.07 -5.12
C LEU A 124 -1.85 -10.55 -4.90
N ARG A 125 -2.65 -11.24 -4.09
CA ARG A 125 -2.48 -12.68 -3.85
C ARG A 125 -2.56 -13.50 -5.13
N ARG A 126 -3.50 -13.16 -5.98
CA ARG A 126 -3.69 -13.87 -7.25
C ARG A 126 -2.48 -13.71 -8.16
N ILE A 127 -1.93 -12.49 -8.20
CA ILE A 127 -0.76 -12.18 -9.03
C ILE A 127 0.49 -12.86 -8.49
N THR A 128 0.68 -12.86 -7.17
CA THR A 128 1.89 -13.40 -6.53
C THR A 128 1.79 -14.89 -6.20
N GLY A 129 0.60 -15.46 -6.28
CA GLY A 129 0.39 -16.87 -5.92
C GLY A 129 0.37 -17.12 -4.42
N THR A 130 0.01 -16.08 -3.65
CA THR A 130 0.05 -16.19 -2.17
C THR A 130 -1.30 -16.47 -1.50
#